data_a396ff4998320be0eefc9d92faec1ad7
#
_entry.id   a396ff4998320be0eefc9d92faec1ad7
#
_cell.length_a   1.000
_cell.length_b   1.000
_cell.length_c   1.000
_cell.angle_alpha   90.00
_cell.angle_beta   90.00
_cell.angle_gamma   90.00
#
_symmetry.space_group_name_H-M   'P 1'
#
loop_
_entity.id
_entity.type
_entity.pdbx_description
1 polymer ?
#
loop_
_entity_poly.entity_id
_entity_poly.type
_entity_poly.pdbx_seq_one_letter_code
_entity_poly.pdbx_strand_id
1 'polypeptide(L)'
;SSQAFANQQTKIVQAINTIDADVVALEEIENPVASGVSTDRDGALKSLVNALNAAAGSEVWAYVPSPSTVPANEDVIRIAFIYKKAKIAPVGDSVIYDDPAYTGLARQPLAQEFKPITDANHEGKNFVVIANHFKSKGSAPKNLSGAEAAANTDNGDGQGNSNGVRVKQARALATFAQRFNGTPTLLVGDFNAYTKEDPLKVLTDAGWTHESGHGDSSYVYGGRSGSMDH
;
A
#
# COMPACT_ATOMS: atom_id res chain seq x y z
N SER A 1 21.03 8.22 -14.44
CA SER A 1 21.01 8.68 -15.83
C SER A 1 19.60 8.58 -16.39
N SER A 2 19.26 9.40 -17.38
CA SER A 2 17.93 9.38 -18.06
C SER A 2 17.59 8.00 -18.65
N GLN A 3 18.59 7.25 -19.11
CA GLN A 3 18.40 5.89 -19.65
C GLN A 3 18.01 4.88 -18.56
N ALA A 4 18.59 4.99 -17.36
CA ALA A 4 18.23 4.10 -16.24
C ALA A 4 16.78 4.34 -15.81
N PHE A 5 16.33 5.60 -15.77
CA PHE A 5 14.94 5.95 -15.47
C PHE A 5 13.98 5.41 -16.55
N ALA A 6 14.29 5.58 -17.83
CA ALA A 6 13.46 5.06 -18.92
C ALA A 6 13.33 3.53 -18.87
N ASN A 7 14.43 2.82 -18.57
CA ASN A 7 14.43 1.37 -18.44
C ASN A 7 13.58 0.91 -17.24
N GLN A 8 13.65 1.61 -16.11
CA GLN A 8 12.84 1.31 -14.93
C GLN A 8 11.36 1.55 -15.21
N GLN A 9 11.01 2.68 -15.81
CA GLN A 9 9.63 3.00 -16.19
C GLN A 9 9.05 1.93 -17.14
N THR A 10 9.81 1.48 -18.14
CA THR A 10 9.37 0.41 -19.06
C THR A 10 9.04 -0.87 -18.30
N LYS A 11 9.89 -1.28 -17.33
CA LYS A 11 9.65 -2.49 -16.53
C LYS A 11 8.39 -2.37 -15.67
N ILE A 12 8.17 -1.22 -15.02
CA ILE A 12 6.99 -0.96 -14.21
C ILE A 12 5.72 -1.02 -15.06
N VAL A 13 5.73 -0.36 -16.21
CA VAL A 13 4.60 -0.38 -17.17
C VAL A 13 4.29 -1.81 -17.62
N GLN A 14 5.31 -2.59 -17.96
CA GLN A 14 5.14 -4.00 -18.33
C GLN A 14 4.55 -4.83 -17.19
N ALA A 15 5.05 -4.66 -15.97
CA ALA A 15 4.57 -5.38 -14.79
C ALA A 15 3.09 -5.08 -14.52
N ILE A 16 2.68 -3.82 -14.50
CA ILE A 16 1.30 -3.40 -14.29
C ILE A 16 0.38 -3.96 -15.38
N ASN A 17 0.80 -3.88 -16.65
CA ASN A 17 0.01 -4.44 -17.75
C ASN A 17 -0.08 -5.98 -17.71
N THR A 18 0.94 -6.66 -17.19
CA THR A 18 0.94 -8.13 -17.06
C THR A 18 0.00 -8.59 -15.95
N ILE A 19 -0.06 -7.85 -14.82
CA ILE A 19 -0.99 -8.13 -13.72
C ILE A 19 -2.45 -7.99 -14.18
N ASP A 20 -2.72 -7.07 -15.10
CA ASP A 20 -4.04 -6.80 -15.71
C ASP A 20 -5.17 -6.54 -14.72
N ALA A 21 -4.85 -6.07 -13.51
CA ALA A 21 -5.83 -5.72 -12.49
C ALA A 21 -6.60 -4.44 -12.87
N ASP A 22 -7.83 -4.33 -12.42
CA ASP A 22 -8.67 -3.15 -12.66
C ASP A 22 -8.38 -2.02 -11.66
N VAL A 23 -7.90 -2.35 -10.45
CA VAL A 23 -7.36 -1.44 -9.43
C VAL A 23 -5.99 -1.93 -9.02
N VAL A 24 -5.01 -1.04 -8.94
CA VAL A 24 -3.66 -1.34 -8.47
C VAL A 24 -3.31 -0.42 -7.31
N ALA A 25 -2.99 -0.99 -6.17
CA ALA A 25 -2.34 -0.30 -5.07
C ALA A 25 -0.84 -0.22 -5.35
N LEU A 26 -0.27 0.95 -5.14
CA LEU A 26 1.14 1.23 -5.39
C LEU A 26 1.79 1.71 -4.09
N GLU A 27 2.89 1.09 -3.72
CA GLU A 27 3.78 1.55 -2.67
C GLU A 27 5.00 2.26 -3.28
N GLU A 28 5.70 3.01 -2.45
CA GLU A 28 6.95 3.70 -2.81
C GLU A 28 6.82 4.71 -3.97
N ILE A 29 5.63 5.24 -4.19
CA ILE A 29 5.46 6.37 -5.11
C ILE A 29 6.11 7.60 -4.48
N GLU A 30 6.95 8.29 -5.26
CA GLU A 30 7.58 9.53 -4.80
C GLU A 30 6.53 10.54 -4.35
N ASN A 31 6.79 11.17 -3.20
CA ASN A 31 6.06 12.33 -2.73
C ASN A 31 6.88 13.59 -3.02
N PRO A 32 6.66 14.27 -4.14
CA PRO A 32 7.49 15.39 -4.56
C PRO A 32 7.43 16.59 -3.61
N VAL A 33 6.34 16.71 -2.84
CA VAL A 33 6.19 17.76 -1.82
C VAL A 33 7.07 17.46 -0.61
N ALA A 34 7.01 16.24 -0.09
CA ALA A 34 7.82 15.83 1.05
C ALA A 34 9.33 15.80 0.73
N SER A 35 9.69 15.47 -0.53
CA SER A 35 11.09 15.53 -1.00
C SER A 35 11.57 16.94 -1.36
N GLY A 36 10.69 17.94 -1.35
CA GLY A 36 11.00 19.35 -1.69
C GLY A 36 11.27 19.60 -3.18
N VAL A 37 10.89 18.67 -4.04
CA VAL A 37 11.14 18.76 -5.50
C VAL A 37 10.03 19.53 -6.22
N SER A 38 8.79 19.45 -5.74
CA SER A 38 7.62 20.07 -6.38
C SER A 38 6.54 20.42 -5.34
N THR A 39 5.60 21.26 -5.73
CA THR A 39 4.36 21.53 -4.97
C THR A 39 3.21 20.60 -5.38
N ASP A 40 3.36 19.82 -6.43
CA ASP A 40 2.37 18.86 -6.90
C ASP A 40 2.64 17.47 -6.32
N ARG A 41 1.89 17.11 -5.26
CA ARG A 41 2.00 15.81 -4.58
C ARG A 41 1.74 14.63 -5.52
N ASP A 42 0.91 14.82 -6.54
CA ASP A 42 0.52 13.78 -7.50
C ASP A 42 1.44 13.71 -8.75
N GLY A 43 2.47 14.55 -8.83
CA GLY A 43 3.31 14.66 -10.04
C GLY A 43 3.95 13.36 -10.50
N ALA A 44 4.51 12.56 -9.57
CA ALA A 44 5.09 11.26 -9.90
C ALA A 44 4.03 10.26 -10.37
N LEU A 45 2.87 10.25 -9.72
CA LEU A 45 1.74 9.38 -10.07
C LEU A 45 1.16 9.73 -11.43
N LYS A 46 1.01 11.02 -11.75
CA LYS A 46 0.62 11.51 -13.07
C LYS A 46 1.58 11.02 -14.15
N SER A 47 2.88 11.10 -13.89
CA SER A 47 3.91 10.64 -14.83
C SER A 47 3.79 9.13 -15.12
N LEU A 48 3.52 8.33 -14.11
CA LEU A 48 3.30 6.89 -14.29
C LEU A 48 2.05 6.61 -15.14
N VAL A 49 0.92 7.25 -14.81
CA VAL A 49 -0.33 7.07 -15.56
C VAL A 49 -0.17 7.52 -17.02
N ASN A 50 0.53 8.62 -17.27
CA ASN A 50 0.83 9.07 -18.63
C ASN A 50 1.65 8.02 -19.40
N ALA A 51 2.65 7.39 -18.76
CA ALA A 51 3.44 6.33 -19.40
C ALA A 51 2.61 5.08 -19.70
N LEU A 52 1.71 4.69 -18.79
CA LEU A 52 0.78 3.57 -18.99
C LEU A 52 -0.17 3.84 -20.15
N ASN A 53 -0.76 5.03 -20.23
CA ASN A 53 -1.67 5.42 -21.30
C ASN A 53 -0.95 5.55 -22.65
N ALA A 54 0.28 6.06 -22.66
CA ALA A 54 1.10 6.11 -23.86
C ALA A 54 1.41 4.70 -24.38
N ALA A 55 1.74 3.75 -23.49
CA ALA A 55 1.98 2.36 -23.86
C ALA A 55 0.72 1.65 -24.37
N ALA A 56 -0.45 1.99 -23.82
CA ALA A 56 -1.74 1.46 -24.26
C ALA A 56 -2.25 2.11 -25.58
N GLY A 57 -1.69 3.24 -25.99
CA GLY A 57 -2.17 4.03 -27.12
C GLY A 57 -3.54 4.68 -26.90
N SER A 58 -4.03 4.69 -25.67
CA SER A 58 -5.34 5.28 -25.31
C SER A 58 -5.41 5.55 -23.81
N GLU A 59 -6.40 6.33 -23.39
CA GLU A 59 -6.66 6.74 -22.01
C GLU A 59 -7.31 5.62 -21.17
N VAL A 60 -6.57 4.53 -20.93
CA VAL A 60 -7.05 3.36 -20.16
C VAL A 60 -7.04 3.65 -18.66
N TRP A 61 -5.93 4.21 -18.16
CA TRP A 61 -5.63 4.37 -16.75
C TRP A 61 -5.94 5.77 -16.23
N ALA A 62 -6.35 5.83 -14.98
CA ALA A 62 -6.39 7.05 -14.18
C ALA A 62 -5.80 6.78 -12.79
N TYR A 63 -5.50 7.83 -12.05
CA TYR A 63 -5.06 7.75 -10.66
C TYR A 63 -6.12 8.31 -9.72
N VAL A 64 -6.10 7.88 -8.47
CA VAL A 64 -6.88 8.50 -7.41
C VAL A 64 -6.15 9.77 -6.94
N PRO A 65 -6.75 10.95 -7.03
CA PRO A 65 -6.12 12.18 -6.59
C PRO A 65 -5.82 12.18 -5.09
N SER A 66 -4.81 12.94 -4.70
CA SER A 66 -4.59 13.23 -3.28
C SER A 66 -5.86 13.80 -2.65
N PRO A 67 -6.21 13.38 -1.42
CA PRO A 67 -7.35 13.97 -0.70
C PRO A 67 -7.08 15.43 -0.36
N SER A 68 -8.15 16.17 -0.05
CA SER A 68 -8.08 17.58 0.34
C SER A 68 -7.29 17.82 1.64
N THR A 69 -7.23 16.82 2.50
CA THR A 69 -6.47 16.84 3.76
C THR A 69 -5.37 15.78 3.71
N VAL A 70 -4.13 16.22 3.84
CA VAL A 70 -2.95 15.36 3.92
C VAL A 70 -2.24 15.56 5.25
N PRO A 71 -1.56 14.53 5.81
CA PRO A 71 -0.77 14.66 7.02
C PRO A 71 0.35 15.70 6.87
N ALA A 72 0.66 16.39 7.96
CA ALA A 72 1.75 17.38 7.97
C ALA A 72 3.14 16.73 7.83
N ASN A 73 3.28 15.48 8.29
CA ASN A 73 4.54 14.75 8.33
C ASN A 73 4.41 13.48 7.48
N GLU A 74 4.52 13.62 6.17
CA GLU A 74 4.59 12.50 5.25
C GLU A 74 6.04 12.11 4.94
N ASP A 75 6.23 10.85 4.57
CA ASP A 75 7.52 10.36 4.04
C ASP A 75 7.72 10.86 2.58
N VAL A 76 8.96 10.81 2.13
CA VAL A 76 9.34 11.10 0.72
C VAL A 76 8.79 10.10 -0.29
N ILE A 77 8.26 8.99 0.19
CA ILE A 77 7.50 8.00 -0.58
C ILE A 77 6.13 7.80 0.06
N ARG A 78 5.13 7.49 -0.75
CA ARG A 78 3.74 7.33 -0.32
C ARG A 78 3.03 6.20 -1.02
N ILE A 79 1.84 5.88 -0.53
CA ILE A 79 0.90 4.95 -1.12
C ILE A 79 0.00 5.70 -2.11
N ALA A 80 -0.40 5.04 -3.19
CA ALA A 80 -1.30 5.57 -4.20
C ALA A 80 -2.15 4.47 -4.85
N PHE A 81 -3.20 4.87 -5.57
CA PHE A 81 -4.00 3.99 -6.41
C PHE A 81 -4.04 4.46 -7.84
N ILE A 82 -3.99 3.50 -8.76
CA ILE A 82 -4.38 3.69 -10.16
C ILE A 82 -5.49 2.69 -10.50
N TYR A 83 -6.29 3.00 -11.50
CA TYR A 83 -7.42 2.17 -11.90
C TYR A 83 -7.74 2.32 -13.40
N LYS A 84 -8.39 1.30 -13.97
CA LYS A 84 -8.89 1.33 -15.35
C LYS A 84 -10.22 2.06 -15.42
N LYS A 85 -10.25 3.22 -16.08
CA LYS A 85 -11.43 4.12 -16.16
C LYS A 85 -12.70 3.46 -16.71
N ALA A 86 -12.55 2.48 -17.60
CA ALA A 86 -13.68 1.78 -18.18
C ALA A 86 -14.26 0.68 -17.29
N LYS A 87 -13.58 0.32 -16.20
CA LYS A 87 -13.94 -0.78 -15.32
C LYS A 87 -14.34 -0.34 -13.92
N ILE A 88 -13.69 0.70 -13.42
CA ILE A 88 -13.80 1.12 -12.02
C ILE A 88 -13.94 2.65 -11.96
N ALA A 89 -14.73 3.13 -11.02
CA ALA A 89 -14.80 4.53 -10.64
C ALA A 89 -14.54 4.69 -9.14
N PRO A 90 -13.71 5.66 -8.71
CA PRO A 90 -13.61 6.03 -7.30
C PRO A 90 -14.91 6.68 -6.83
N VAL A 91 -15.28 6.44 -5.57
CA VAL A 91 -16.46 7.00 -4.91
C VAL A 91 -15.99 7.89 -3.77
N GLY A 92 -16.24 9.18 -3.88
CA GLY A 92 -15.76 10.17 -2.90
C GLY A 92 -14.24 10.32 -2.89
N ASP A 93 -13.74 11.07 -1.90
CA ASP A 93 -12.32 11.31 -1.71
C ASP A 93 -11.64 10.11 -1.04
N SER A 94 -10.37 9.90 -1.36
CA SER A 94 -9.52 8.99 -0.60
C SER A 94 -9.27 9.50 0.81
N VAL A 95 -8.93 8.59 1.73
CA VAL A 95 -8.64 8.91 3.13
C VAL A 95 -7.26 8.40 3.51
N ILE A 96 -6.39 9.31 3.95
CA ILE A 96 -5.10 8.96 4.54
C ILE A 96 -5.30 8.78 6.05
N TYR A 97 -4.83 7.67 6.60
CA TYR A 97 -4.91 7.40 8.03
C TYR A 97 -3.68 7.92 8.76
N ASP A 98 -3.79 9.14 9.29
CA ASP A 98 -2.74 9.76 10.11
C ASP A 98 -2.85 9.24 11.55
N ASP A 99 -1.99 8.28 11.88
CA ASP A 99 -1.95 7.63 13.20
C ASP A 99 -0.49 7.54 13.69
N PRO A 100 -0.21 7.75 14.98
CA PRO A 100 1.14 7.68 15.55
C PRO A 100 1.88 6.35 15.30
N ALA A 101 1.16 5.25 15.03
CA ALA A 101 1.78 3.98 14.67
C ALA A 101 2.52 4.04 13.32
N TYR A 102 2.19 5.00 12.48
CA TYR A 102 2.77 5.17 11.14
C TYR A 102 3.64 6.41 11.02
N THR A 103 3.18 7.55 11.56
CA THR A 103 3.83 8.86 11.38
C THR A 103 5.27 8.85 11.87
N GLY A 104 6.22 9.16 10.99
CA GLY A 104 7.67 9.15 11.26
C GLY A 104 8.30 7.74 11.34
N LEU A 105 7.53 6.66 11.16
CA LEU A 105 7.99 5.27 11.23
C LEU A 105 7.80 4.52 9.91
N ALA A 106 6.71 4.79 9.22
CA ALA A 106 6.33 4.18 7.94
C ALA A 106 5.40 5.13 7.18
N ARG A 107 4.81 4.66 6.09
CA ARG A 107 3.84 5.42 5.27
C ARG A 107 2.44 5.24 5.84
N GLN A 108 1.68 6.32 5.90
CA GLN A 108 0.29 6.27 6.35
C GLN A 108 -0.55 5.46 5.37
N PRO A 109 -1.43 4.56 5.84
CA PRO A 109 -2.37 3.84 4.99
C PRO A 109 -3.28 4.76 4.20
N LEU A 110 -3.63 4.34 2.98
CA LEU A 110 -4.56 5.04 2.09
C LEU A 110 -5.77 4.17 1.80
N ALA A 111 -6.96 4.68 2.07
CA ALA A 111 -8.21 4.02 1.73
C ALA A 111 -8.93 4.75 0.58
N GLN A 112 -9.50 3.98 -0.33
CA GLN A 112 -10.40 4.49 -1.37
C GLN A 112 -11.58 3.53 -1.55
N GLU A 113 -12.77 4.10 -1.58
CA GLU A 113 -13.96 3.39 -2.01
C GLU A 113 -14.06 3.42 -3.54
N PHE A 114 -14.38 2.27 -4.13
CA PHE A 114 -14.54 2.10 -5.56
C PHE A 114 -15.89 1.50 -5.89
N LYS A 115 -16.37 1.79 -7.08
CA LYS A 115 -17.56 1.19 -7.69
C LYS A 115 -17.18 0.55 -9.03
N PRO A 116 -17.49 -0.74 -9.27
CA PRO A 116 -17.39 -1.32 -10.59
C PRO A 116 -18.31 -0.60 -11.58
N ILE A 117 -17.80 -0.31 -12.77
CA ILE A 117 -18.61 0.17 -13.89
C ILE A 117 -19.13 -1.06 -14.61
N THR A 118 -20.43 -1.32 -14.43
CA THR A 118 -21.12 -2.43 -15.06
C THR A 118 -22.10 -1.90 -16.11
N ASP A 119 -22.61 -2.80 -16.96
CA ASP A 119 -23.70 -2.44 -17.87
C ASP A 119 -25.00 -2.10 -17.08
N ALA A 120 -26.00 -1.55 -17.79
CA ALA A 120 -27.24 -1.04 -17.19
C ALA A 120 -28.04 -2.10 -16.38
N ASN A 121 -27.68 -3.38 -16.45
CA ASN A 121 -28.38 -4.48 -15.80
C ASN A 121 -27.66 -5.04 -14.56
N HIS A 122 -26.43 -4.57 -14.28
CA HIS A 122 -25.59 -5.06 -13.19
C HIS A 122 -24.97 -3.90 -12.43
N GLU A 123 -25.61 -3.47 -11.36
CA GLU A 123 -24.96 -2.56 -10.40
C GLU A 123 -23.98 -3.35 -9.55
N GLY A 124 -22.70 -3.15 -9.78
CA GLY A 124 -21.65 -3.64 -8.90
C GLY A 124 -21.75 -2.96 -7.54
N LYS A 125 -21.56 -3.74 -6.46
CA LYS A 125 -21.51 -3.18 -5.11
C LYS A 125 -20.20 -2.41 -4.93
N ASN A 126 -20.27 -1.29 -4.21
CA ASN A 126 -19.09 -0.57 -3.76
C ASN A 126 -18.21 -1.48 -2.90
N PHE A 127 -16.92 -1.26 -2.97
CA PHE A 127 -15.93 -1.90 -2.12
C PHE A 127 -14.84 -0.91 -1.75
N VAL A 128 -14.16 -1.14 -0.64
CA VAL A 128 -13.04 -0.30 -0.17
C VAL A 128 -11.75 -1.08 -0.32
N VAL A 129 -10.71 -0.41 -0.78
CA VAL A 129 -9.33 -0.92 -0.72
C VAL A 129 -8.55 -0.04 0.23
N ILE A 130 -7.91 -0.64 1.22
CA ILE A 130 -6.97 0.02 2.12
C ILE A 130 -5.58 -0.50 1.82
N ALA A 131 -4.76 0.34 1.24
CA ALA A 131 -3.38 0.00 0.90
C ALA A 131 -2.43 0.39 2.03
N ASN A 132 -1.45 -0.48 2.29
CA ASN A 132 -0.57 -0.44 3.43
C ASN A 132 0.88 -0.61 3.04
N HIS A 133 1.78 0.02 3.80
CA HIS A 133 3.20 -0.21 3.70
C HIS A 133 3.79 -0.13 5.12
N PHE A 134 3.88 -1.26 5.80
CA PHE A 134 4.35 -1.34 7.18
C PHE A 134 5.84 -1.08 7.31
N LYS A 135 6.30 -0.91 8.53
CA LYS A 135 7.71 -0.70 8.86
C LYS A 135 8.55 -1.89 8.44
N SER A 136 9.58 -1.65 7.64
CA SER A 136 10.51 -2.67 7.17
C SER A 136 11.30 -3.32 8.31
N LYS A 137 11.81 -4.53 8.05
CA LYS A 137 12.65 -5.31 8.99
C LYS A 137 14.12 -4.85 9.01
N GLY A 138 14.52 -3.91 8.16
CA GLY A 138 15.92 -3.55 7.96
C GLY A 138 16.62 -3.01 9.20
N SER A 139 15.93 -2.30 10.09
CA SER A 139 16.49 -1.79 11.34
C SER A 139 15.41 -1.56 12.39
N ALA A 140 15.77 -1.75 13.67
CA ALA A 140 14.94 -1.31 14.78
C ALA A 140 14.85 0.23 14.82
N PRO A 141 13.73 0.80 15.27
CA PRO A 141 13.64 2.23 15.52
C PRO A 141 14.68 2.67 16.55
N LYS A 142 15.20 3.87 16.37
CA LYS A 142 16.21 4.45 17.29
C LYS A 142 15.54 4.93 18.59
N ASN A 143 16.35 5.06 19.62
CA ASN A 143 15.99 5.65 20.92
C ASN A 143 14.88 4.88 21.69
N LEU A 144 14.76 3.58 21.45
CA LEU A 144 13.90 2.70 22.24
C LEU A 144 14.67 2.17 23.46
N SER A 145 13.97 1.83 24.54
CA SER A 145 14.53 1.24 25.75
C SER A 145 13.59 0.19 26.37
N GLY A 146 14.13 -0.63 27.25
CA GLY A 146 13.35 -1.63 27.99
C GLY A 146 12.54 -2.56 27.09
N ALA A 147 11.30 -2.82 27.46
CA ALA A 147 10.41 -3.74 26.75
C ALA A 147 10.13 -3.31 25.29
N GLU A 148 10.11 -2.02 25.03
CA GLU A 148 9.88 -1.52 23.67
C GLU A 148 11.08 -1.78 22.75
N ALA A 149 12.30 -1.62 23.25
CA ALA A 149 13.51 -2.01 22.50
C ALA A 149 13.51 -3.53 22.23
N ALA A 150 13.21 -4.35 23.26
CA ALA A 150 13.15 -5.78 23.12
C ALA A 150 12.13 -6.25 22.06
N ALA A 151 10.93 -5.64 22.04
CA ALA A 151 9.87 -5.95 21.06
C ALA A 151 10.22 -5.56 19.61
N ASN A 152 11.26 -4.74 19.41
CA ASN A 152 11.65 -4.22 18.10
C ASN A 152 13.04 -4.64 17.63
N THR A 153 13.76 -5.41 18.44
CA THR A 153 15.06 -5.99 18.09
C THR A 153 14.85 -7.42 17.58
N ASP A 154 15.57 -7.79 16.53
CA ASP A 154 15.57 -9.16 16.04
C ASP A 154 16.22 -10.08 17.08
N ASN A 155 15.42 -10.95 17.69
CA ASN A 155 15.83 -11.90 18.70
C ASN A 155 16.02 -13.33 18.14
N GLY A 156 16.01 -13.48 16.80
CA GLY A 156 16.12 -14.78 16.15
C GLY A 156 14.84 -15.64 16.22
N ASP A 157 13.72 -15.04 16.62
CA ASP A 157 12.40 -15.68 16.74
C ASP A 157 11.62 -15.75 15.42
N GLY A 158 12.21 -15.24 14.33
CA GLY A 158 11.60 -15.19 13.02
C GLY A 158 10.81 -13.92 12.72
N GLN A 159 10.56 -13.06 13.70
CA GLN A 159 9.79 -11.83 13.53
C GLN A 159 10.64 -10.71 12.87
N GLY A 160 11.94 -10.70 13.11
CA GLY A 160 12.87 -9.67 12.64
C GLY A 160 12.73 -8.32 13.37
N ASN A 161 13.56 -7.36 13.00
CA ASN A 161 13.51 -6.02 13.59
C ASN A 161 12.15 -5.34 13.38
N SER A 162 11.80 -4.42 14.27
CA SER A 162 10.58 -3.59 14.21
C SER A 162 9.26 -4.36 14.31
N ASN A 163 9.26 -5.58 14.86
CA ASN A 163 8.03 -6.36 15.02
C ASN A 163 7.00 -5.63 15.89
N GLY A 164 7.41 -5.06 17.02
CA GLY A 164 6.52 -4.29 17.89
C GLY A 164 5.85 -3.10 17.19
N VAL A 165 6.56 -2.41 16.30
CA VAL A 165 5.99 -1.35 15.46
C VAL A 165 4.96 -1.92 14.51
N ARG A 166 5.28 -2.99 13.77
CA ARG A 166 4.31 -3.61 12.82
C ARG A 166 3.07 -4.14 13.53
N VAL A 167 3.19 -4.68 14.73
CA VAL A 167 2.04 -5.09 15.56
C VAL A 167 1.15 -3.90 15.91
N LYS A 168 1.74 -2.75 16.29
CA LYS A 168 0.99 -1.51 16.54
C LYS A 168 0.29 -1.03 15.25
N GLN A 169 0.98 -1.10 14.11
CA GLN A 169 0.44 -0.74 12.80
C GLN A 169 -0.73 -1.64 12.40
N ALA A 170 -0.63 -2.95 12.60
CA ALA A 170 -1.72 -3.88 12.32
C ALA A 170 -2.97 -3.59 13.18
N ARG A 171 -2.79 -3.26 14.46
CA ARG A 171 -3.91 -2.85 15.34
C ARG A 171 -4.55 -1.54 14.90
N ALA A 172 -3.74 -0.55 14.55
CA ALA A 172 -4.21 0.73 14.04
C ALA A 172 -4.96 0.55 12.72
N LEU A 173 -4.46 -0.31 11.81
CA LEU A 173 -5.12 -0.66 10.56
C LEU A 173 -6.48 -1.32 10.78
N ALA A 174 -6.57 -2.30 11.68
CA ALA A 174 -7.84 -2.94 12.04
C ALA A 174 -8.85 -1.92 12.58
N THR A 175 -8.39 -0.95 13.36
CA THR A 175 -9.23 0.17 13.85
C THR A 175 -9.66 1.09 12.71
N PHE A 176 -8.75 1.43 11.81
CA PHE A 176 -9.08 2.27 10.66
C PHE A 176 -10.13 1.62 9.76
N ALA A 177 -9.99 0.34 9.49
CA ALA A 177 -10.92 -0.42 8.66
C ALA A 177 -12.36 -0.43 9.19
N GLN A 178 -12.56 -0.27 10.51
CA GLN A 178 -13.90 -0.19 11.11
C GLN A 178 -14.71 1.02 10.60
N ARG A 179 -14.06 2.06 10.07
CA ARG A 179 -14.75 3.21 9.47
C ARG A 179 -15.56 2.83 8.24
N PHE A 180 -15.25 1.70 7.62
CA PHE A 180 -15.87 1.19 6.41
C PHE A 180 -16.78 0.00 6.65
N ASN A 181 -17.16 -0.25 7.93
CA ASN A 181 -18.07 -1.34 8.29
C ASN A 181 -19.35 -1.27 7.48
N GLY A 182 -19.76 -2.43 6.91
CA GLY A 182 -20.93 -2.53 6.03
C GLY A 182 -20.59 -2.46 4.54
N THR A 183 -19.38 -2.05 4.17
CA THR A 183 -18.86 -2.10 2.81
C THR A 183 -17.78 -3.19 2.72
N PRO A 184 -17.82 -4.10 1.71
CA PRO A 184 -16.73 -5.04 1.49
C PRO A 184 -15.39 -4.33 1.43
N THR A 185 -14.42 -4.76 2.23
CA THR A 185 -13.15 -4.07 2.37
C THR A 185 -11.99 -5.05 2.19
N LEU A 186 -11.00 -4.64 1.42
CA LEU A 186 -9.75 -5.36 1.18
C LEU A 186 -8.61 -4.59 1.85
N LEU A 187 -7.74 -5.31 2.58
CA LEU A 187 -6.46 -4.81 3.05
C LEU A 187 -5.38 -5.37 2.14
N VAL A 188 -4.60 -4.51 1.51
CA VAL A 188 -3.58 -4.91 0.54
C VAL A 188 -2.26 -4.17 0.78
N GLY A 189 -1.16 -4.67 0.22
CA GLY A 189 0.12 -3.98 0.20
C GLY A 189 1.26 -4.73 0.86
N ASP A 190 2.40 -4.04 1.06
CA ASP A 190 3.58 -4.59 1.74
C ASP A 190 3.44 -4.47 3.26
N PHE A 191 3.07 -5.57 3.90
CA PHE A 191 2.98 -5.66 5.37
C PHE A 191 4.34 -5.88 6.04
N ASN A 192 5.41 -6.06 5.27
CA ASN A 192 6.75 -6.36 5.78
C ASN A 192 6.74 -7.52 6.81
N ALA A 193 5.80 -8.43 6.67
CA ALA A 193 5.57 -9.56 7.57
C ALA A 193 5.08 -10.77 6.80
N TYR A 194 5.67 -11.93 7.08
CA TYR A 194 5.18 -13.18 6.53
C TYR A 194 3.86 -13.60 7.19
N THR A 195 3.07 -14.40 6.50
CA THR A 195 1.70 -14.81 6.88
C THR A 195 1.56 -15.30 8.34
N LYS A 196 2.59 -15.92 8.92
CA LYS A 196 2.56 -16.45 10.29
C LYS A 196 3.15 -15.50 11.34
N GLU A 197 3.60 -14.32 10.94
CA GLU A 197 4.16 -13.35 11.87
C GLU A 197 3.08 -12.58 12.62
N ASP A 198 3.45 -12.02 13.76
CA ASP A 198 2.54 -11.35 14.68
C ASP A 198 1.64 -10.28 14.06
N PRO A 199 2.11 -9.41 13.13
CA PRO A 199 1.24 -8.41 12.52
C PRO A 199 0.06 -9.02 11.76
N LEU A 200 0.30 -10.11 11.00
CA LEU A 200 -0.76 -10.81 10.27
C LEU A 200 -1.69 -11.56 11.23
N LYS A 201 -1.13 -12.13 12.32
CA LYS A 201 -1.94 -12.74 13.37
C LYS A 201 -2.87 -11.72 14.04
N VAL A 202 -2.42 -10.50 14.28
CA VAL A 202 -3.28 -9.42 14.83
C VAL A 202 -4.48 -9.17 13.90
N LEU A 203 -4.28 -9.14 12.59
CA LEU A 203 -5.36 -8.93 11.63
C LEU A 203 -6.32 -10.13 11.60
N THR A 204 -5.80 -11.36 11.58
CA THR A 204 -6.66 -12.55 11.59
C THR A 204 -7.43 -12.69 12.89
N ASP A 205 -6.84 -12.38 14.04
CA ASP A 205 -7.54 -12.35 15.33
C ASP A 205 -8.62 -11.26 15.39
N ALA A 206 -8.47 -10.19 14.59
CA ALA A 206 -9.48 -9.15 14.41
C ALA A 206 -10.59 -9.52 13.39
N GLY A 207 -10.55 -10.74 12.83
CA GLY A 207 -11.58 -11.27 11.93
C GLY A 207 -11.28 -11.13 10.44
N TRP A 208 -10.07 -10.70 10.06
CA TRP A 208 -9.64 -10.65 8.67
C TRP A 208 -9.23 -12.04 8.17
N THR A 209 -9.65 -12.36 6.97
CA THR A 209 -9.25 -13.61 6.30
C THR A 209 -8.10 -13.30 5.35
N HIS A 210 -7.02 -14.07 5.45
CA HIS A 210 -5.94 -14.01 4.49
C HIS A 210 -6.31 -14.80 3.24
N GLU A 211 -6.44 -14.11 2.12
CA GLU A 211 -6.63 -14.74 0.81
C GLU A 211 -5.26 -15.14 0.27
N SER A 212 -4.86 -16.39 0.52
CA SER A 212 -3.60 -16.91 0.00
C SER A 212 -3.73 -17.18 -1.50
N GLY A 213 -2.97 -16.49 -2.31
CA GLY A 213 -2.63 -16.96 -3.66
C GLY A 213 -1.95 -18.33 -3.56
N HIS A 214 -2.27 -19.25 -4.45
CA HIS A 214 -1.78 -20.63 -4.41
C HIS A 214 -0.26 -20.71 -4.63
N GLY A 215 0.51 -20.67 -3.53
CA GLY A 215 1.91 -21.12 -3.51
C GLY A 215 2.97 -20.14 -4.02
N ASP A 216 2.62 -18.96 -4.46
CA ASP A 216 3.58 -17.97 -4.93
C ASP A 216 4.16 -17.15 -3.77
N SER A 217 5.49 -16.97 -3.78
CA SER A 217 6.16 -16.09 -2.84
C SER A 217 6.42 -14.74 -3.49
N SER A 218 6.05 -13.65 -2.82
CA SER A 218 6.35 -12.29 -3.29
C SER A 218 7.78 -11.86 -2.94
N TYR A 219 8.44 -12.57 -2.02
CA TYR A 219 9.75 -12.19 -1.52
C TYR A 219 10.65 -13.38 -1.20
N VAL A 220 11.93 -13.26 -1.58
CA VAL A 220 12.97 -14.26 -1.26
C VAL A 220 14.18 -13.54 -0.66
N TYR A 221 14.54 -13.89 0.58
CA TYR A 221 15.69 -13.31 1.25
C TYR A 221 16.35 -14.32 2.20
N GLY A 222 17.69 -14.39 2.19
CA GLY A 222 18.45 -15.25 3.08
C GLY A 222 18.10 -16.75 2.96
N GLY A 223 17.71 -17.22 1.77
CA GLY A 223 17.30 -18.61 1.52
C GLY A 223 15.90 -18.97 2.02
N ARG A 224 15.12 -17.99 2.48
CA ARG A 224 13.71 -18.14 2.84
C ARG A 224 12.82 -17.50 1.79
N SER A 225 11.74 -18.14 1.43
CA SER A 225 10.72 -17.61 0.53
C SER A 225 9.37 -17.52 1.24
N GLY A 226 8.56 -16.53 0.86
CA GLY A 226 7.22 -16.33 1.42
C GLY A 226 6.57 -15.08 0.84
N SER A 227 5.34 -14.81 1.25
CA SER A 227 4.64 -13.59 0.86
C SER A 227 4.77 -12.57 1.98
N MET A 228 5.17 -11.34 1.65
CA MET A 228 5.17 -10.16 2.52
C MET A 228 4.16 -9.12 2.02
N ASP A 229 3.80 -9.22 0.74
CA ASP A 229 2.69 -8.52 0.12
C ASP A 229 1.43 -9.38 0.27
N HIS A 230 0.39 -8.79 0.84
CA HIS A 230 -0.87 -9.46 1.16
C HIS A 230 -2.07 -8.66 0.67
#